data_7d8580857129c489838a22663f9fbcd8
#
_entry.id   7d8580857129c489838a22663f9fbcd8
#
_cell.length_a   1.000
_cell.length_b   1.000
_cell.length_c   1.000
_cell.angle_alpha   90.00
_cell.angle_beta   90.00
_cell.angle_gamma   90.00
#
_symmetry.space_group_name_H-M   'P 1'
#
loop_
_entity.id
_entity.type
_entity.pdbx_description
1 polymer ?
#
loop_
_entity_poly.entity_id
_entity_poly.type
_entity_poly.pdbx_seq_one_letter_code
_entity_poly.pdbx_strand_id
1 'polypeptide(L)'
;MDCYNIIYNYTDKNIGEYLLNFHNEIIQNASTECYEKIKNLPGADFIDYFISCTDKLNTLIFNMSRIFQYISNNYLKSTESKDNKRVYEQEHISEFSMDIYKKYFFDKLEAKLFNALNEILIREERNGNMEHRLKITTIMKTLTYLDFMKPEIVKYSATKIIWNEKSTNIDNKIPYQHKWYDNYFKQETTRYVKNKSERDIKNNSAPEYVKCELKYINEEYERQNSYINAVFHNDINDINYAFLIKNNMNTIAEMDTGVSNMFQTKKKDELSEVYQLFSLFPSSLELVHKRFRAYIKDRLNVLYNDKELSKDPRKFVPALISLKKEMDEFVILCFDNNTDFQDQENKEFSLLMSKEIYPRQLANYSDFCMRAGFKGKSEEEIDKTLNDIISLFKNINSKLVFQLEYEKKMSERLIKGASLSLNAEKIFISKLKQENGVTYVSKMNEMISDLEKNKGEIDGYKATRSRGAPNGIKFNVQIISQSAWDISKSNMEKIEIPKFLNVCIEDFQNYHCMAVATKCQER
;
A
#
# COMPACT_ATOMS: atom_id res chain seq x y z
N MET A 1 -25.51 -53.67 13.45
CA MET A 1 -25.15 -54.75 12.51
C MET A 1 -26.38 -55.56 12.09
N ASP A 2 -27.29 -55.85 12.97
CA ASP A 2 -28.43 -56.74 12.66
C ASP A 2 -29.40 -56.18 11.61
N CYS A 3 -29.73 -54.89 11.64
CA CYS A 3 -30.63 -54.29 10.65
C CYS A 3 -30.03 -54.29 9.22
N TYR A 4 -28.73 -54.10 9.08
CA TYR A 4 -28.05 -54.17 7.78
C TYR A 4 -28.08 -55.58 7.19
N ASN A 5 -27.84 -56.59 8.03
CA ASN A 5 -27.89 -58.00 7.64
C ASN A 5 -29.31 -58.45 7.25
N ILE A 6 -30.34 -57.93 7.92
CA ILE A 6 -31.75 -58.21 7.57
C ILE A 6 -32.04 -57.64 6.18
N ILE A 7 -31.68 -56.37 5.92
CA ILE A 7 -31.89 -55.71 4.61
C ILE A 7 -31.11 -56.42 3.50
N TYR A 8 -29.87 -56.86 3.80
CA TYR A 8 -28.99 -57.58 2.89
C TYR A 8 -29.56 -58.94 2.45
N ASN A 9 -30.23 -59.63 3.37
CA ASN A 9 -30.76 -61.00 3.11
C ASN A 9 -32.10 -61.03 2.38
N TYR A 10 -32.81 -59.90 2.24
CA TYR A 10 -34.13 -59.79 1.61
C TYR A 10 -34.10 -59.08 0.26
N THR A 11 -33.27 -59.52 -0.67
CA THR A 11 -33.02 -58.83 -1.95
C THR A 11 -33.77 -59.38 -3.14
N ASP A 12 -35.09 -59.16 -3.17
CA ASP A 12 -35.86 -59.23 -4.42
C ASP A 12 -36.14 -57.81 -4.95
N LYS A 13 -36.23 -57.59 -6.30
CA LYS A 13 -36.41 -56.24 -6.91
C LYS A 13 -37.63 -55.47 -6.38
N ASN A 14 -38.68 -56.16 -5.96
CA ASN A 14 -39.89 -55.57 -5.36
C ASN A 14 -39.63 -55.04 -3.93
N ILE A 15 -38.69 -55.59 -3.21
CA ILE A 15 -38.34 -55.18 -1.84
C ILE A 15 -37.54 -53.90 -1.83
N GLY A 16 -36.73 -53.64 -2.86
CA GLY A 16 -35.96 -52.38 -2.95
C GLY A 16 -36.83 -51.11 -2.96
N GLU A 17 -37.91 -51.14 -3.72
CA GLU A 17 -38.87 -50.02 -3.76
C GLU A 17 -39.62 -49.85 -2.42
N TYR A 18 -40.02 -50.95 -1.81
CA TYR A 18 -40.65 -50.92 -0.49
C TYR A 18 -39.72 -50.36 0.59
N LEU A 19 -38.46 -50.78 0.59
CA LEU A 19 -37.49 -50.30 1.55
C LEU A 19 -37.12 -48.81 1.35
N LEU A 20 -37.07 -48.35 0.08
CA LEU A 20 -36.89 -46.93 -0.23
C LEU A 20 -38.08 -46.11 0.26
N ASN A 21 -39.32 -46.58 0.03
CA ASN A 21 -40.53 -45.92 0.52
C ASN A 21 -40.57 -45.88 2.04
N PHE A 22 -40.20 -46.95 2.71
CA PHE A 22 -40.11 -47.03 4.17
C PHE A 22 -39.05 -46.07 4.74
N HIS A 23 -37.87 -46.01 4.14
CA HIS A 23 -36.85 -45.05 4.46
C HIS A 23 -37.37 -43.61 4.33
N ASN A 24 -38.03 -43.30 3.20
CA ASN A 24 -38.55 -41.97 2.92
C ASN A 24 -39.62 -41.55 3.92
N GLU A 25 -40.49 -42.48 4.33
CA GLU A 25 -41.54 -42.27 5.34
C GLU A 25 -40.93 -41.93 6.71
N ILE A 26 -39.87 -42.61 7.14
CA ILE A 26 -39.20 -42.33 8.39
C ILE A 26 -38.62 -40.91 8.40
N ILE A 27 -37.92 -40.52 7.34
CA ILE A 27 -37.31 -39.16 7.24
C ILE A 27 -38.41 -38.09 7.15
N GLN A 28 -39.48 -38.34 6.41
CA GLN A 28 -40.63 -37.43 6.29
C GLN A 28 -41.32 -37.22 7.63
N ASN A 29 -41.61 -38.28 8.36
CA ASN A 29 -42.27 -38.20 9.68
C ASN A 29 -41.40 -37.42 10.69
N ALA A 30 -40.09 -37.71 10.77
CA ALA A 30 -39.18 -37.00 11.63
C ALA A 30 -39.04 -35.51 11.26
N SER A 31 -38.96 -35.19 9.95
CA SER A 31 -38.93 -33.82 9.44
C SER A 31 -40.20 -33.04 9.77
N THR A 32 -41.35 -33.68 9.60
CA THR A 32 -42.66 -33.07 9.91
C THR A 32 -42.81 -32.86 11.43
N GLU A 33 -42.41 -33.81 12.26
CA GLU A 33 -42.45 -33.68 13.71
C GLU A 33 -41.57 -32.51 14.19
N CYS A 34 -40.36 -32.38 13.66
CA CYS A 34 -39.47 -31.25 13.95
C CYS A 34 -40.11 -29.91 13.51
N TYR A 35 -40.71 -29.86 12.33
CA TYR A 35 -41.41 -28.66 11.85
C TYR A 35 -42.57 -28.27 12.77
N GLU A 36 -43.44 -29.18 13.14
CA GLU A 36 -44.57 -28.90 14.02
C GLU A 36 -44.16 -28.38 15.38
N LYS A 37 -43.05 -28.87 15.94
CA LYS A 37 -42.49 -28.41 17.22
C LYS A 37 -42.00 -26.96 17.20
N ILE A 38 -41.47 -26.48 16.05
CA ILE A 38 -40.76 -25.20 16.02
C ILE A 38 -41.47 -24.08 15.23
N LYS A 39 -42.49 -24.44 14.42
CA LYS A 39 -43.16 -23.46 13.54
C LYS A 39 -43.73 -22.24 14.27
N ASN A 40 -44.18 -22.39 15.50
CA ASN A 40 -44.82 -21.34 16.30
C ASN A 40 -43.91 -20.72 17.36
N LEU A 41 -42.64 -21.15 17.51
CA LEU A 41 -41.72 -20.61 18.52
C LEU A 41 -41.31 -19.19 18.18
N PRO A 42 -41.16 -18.29 19.16
CA PRO A 42 -40.67 -16.93 18.92
C PRO A 42 -39.15 -16.87 18.72
N GLY A 43 -38.69 -15.90 18.01
CA GLY A 43 -37.37 -15.37 17.78
C GLY A 43 -36.16 -16.22 18.20
N ALA A 44 -35.64 -15.97 19.38
CA ALA A 44 -34.40 -16.62 19.85
C ALA A 44 -34.60 -18.13 20.11
N ASP A 45 -35.72 -18.50 20.73
CA ASP A 45 -36.06 -19.91 20.98
C ASP A 45 -36.19 -20.69 19.67
N PHE A 46 -36.78 -20.07 18.65
CA PHE A 46 -36.88 -20.67 17.33
C PHE A 46 -35.51 -21.06 16.76
N ILE A 47 -34.51 -20.17 16.90
CA ILE A 47 -33.15 -20.43 16.39
C ILE A 47 -32.48 -21.60 17.11
N ASP A 48 -32.56 -21.64 18.41
CA ASP A 48 -31.92 -22.70 19.21
C ASP A 48 -32.56 -24.06 18.93
N TYR A 49 -33.88 -24.09 18.86
CA TYR A 49 -34.60 -25.32 18.47
C TYR A 49 -34.38 -25.69 17.01
N PHE A 50 -34.25 -24.71 16.08
CA PHE A 50 -33.94 -24.99 14.67
C PHE A 50 -32.58 -25.70 14.55
N ILE A 51 -31.53 -25.19 15.22
CA ILE A 51 -30.20 -25.81 15.24
C ILE A 51 -30.28 -27.21 15.82
N SER A 52 -30.98 -27.39 16.97
CA SER A 52 -31.13 -28.69 17.61
C SER A 52 -31.89 -29.69 16.72
N CYS A 53 -32.97 -29.27 16.05
CA CYS A 53 -33.70 -30.12 15.13
C CYS A 53 -32.89 -30.49 13.89
N THR A 54 -32.11 -29.54 13.35
CA THR A 54 -31.22 -29.80 12.22
C THR A 54 -30.14 -30.83 12.57
N ASP A 55 -29.52 -30.73 13.75
CA ASP A 55 -28.54 -31.71 14.22
C ASP A 55 -29.14 -33.11 14.41
N LYS A 56 -30.37 -33.20 14.96
CA LYS A 56 -31.09 -34.46 15.11
C LYS A 56 -31.42 -35.08 13.75
N LEU A 57 -31.92 -34.29 12.81
CA LEU A 57 -32.27 -34.76 11.45
C LEU A 57 -31.01 -35.18 10.69
N ASN A 58 -29.91 -34.42 10.77
CA ASN A 58 -28.64 -34.81 10.18
C ASN A 58 -28.09 -36.12 10.75
N THR A 59 -28.23 -36.33 12.05
CA THR A 59 -27.83 -37.60 12.69
C THR A 59 -28.71 -38.74 12.23
N LEU A 60 -30.01 -38.51 12.10
CA LEU A 60 -30.95 -39.51 11.58
C LEU A 60 -30.62 -39.87 10.12
N ILE A 61 -30.45 -38.87 9.25
CA ILE A 61 -30.09 -39.04 7.85
C ILE A 61 -28.81 -39.86 7.71
N PHE A 62 -27.78 -39.52 8.54
CA PHE A 62 -26.55 -40.27 8.55
C PHE A 62 -26.74 -41.76 8.90
N ASN A 63 -27.45 -42.03 10.00
CA ASN A 63 -27.70 -43.40 10.43
C ASN A 63 -28.54 -44.19 9.42
N MET A 64 -29.58 -43.57 8.88
CA MET A 64 -30.43 -44.17 7.85
C MET A 64 -29.67 -44.45 6.57
N SER A 65 -28.82 -43.54 6.14
CA SER A 65 -27.95 -43.72 4.96
C SER A 65 -26.99 -44.90 5.13
N ARG A 66 -26.50 -45.17 6.33
CA ARG A 66 -25.65 -46.35 6.64
C ARG A 66 -26.47 -47.64 6.66
N ILE A 67 -27.66 -47.64 7.28
CA ILE A 67 -28.52 -48.81 7.36
C ILE A 67 -28.99 -49.22 5.95
N PHE A 68 -29.38 -48.25 5.14
CA PHE A 68 -29.89 -48.44 3.79
C PHE A 68 -28.86 -48.33 2.67
N GLN A 69 -27.57 -48.37 2.99
CA GLN A 69 -26.45 -48.26 2.01
C GLN A 69 -26.55 -49.33 0.91
N TYR A 70 -27.11 -50.50 1.22
CA TYR A 70 -27.34 -51.60 0.27
C TYR A 70 -28.27 -51.18 -0.87
N ILE A 71 -29.31 -50.39 -0.59
CA ILE A 71 -30.24 -49.86 -1.60
C ILE A 71 -29.49 -48.96 -2.57
N SER A 72 -28.62 -48.07 -2.09
CA SER A 72 -27.80 -47.21 -2.94
C SER A 72 -26.93 -48.04 -3.88
N ASN A 73 -26.29 -49.09 -3.37
CA ASN A 73 -25.29 -49.84 -4.12
C ASN A 73 -25.91 -50.83 -5.14
N ASN A 74 -27.04 -51.40 -4.83
CA ASN A 74 -27.62 -52.49 -5.63
C ASN A 74 -28.95 -52.14 -6.30
N TYR A 75 -29.84 -51.42 -5.64
CA TYR A 75 -31.13 -51.06 -6.21
C TYR A 75 -31.07 -49.80 -7.08
N LEU A 76 -30.52 -48.71 -6.59
CA LEU A 76 -30.47 -47.48 -7.35
C LEU A 76 -29.54 -47.58 -8.58
N LYS A 77 -28.39 -48.24 -8.45
CA LYS A 77 -27.43 -48.44 -9.56
C LYS A 77 -27.85 -49.50 -10.57
N SER A 78 -28.67 -50.52 -10.18
CA SER A 78 -29.11 -51.58 -11.10
C SER A 78 -30.23 -51.15 -12.05
N THR A 79 -30.87 -50.01 -11.82
CA THR A 79 -31.92 -49.47 -12.68
C THR A 79 -31.43 -48.71 -13.89
N GLU A 80 -30.12 -48.51 -14.04
CA GLU A 80 -29.49 -47.83 -15.18
C GLU A 80 -29.36 -48.67 -16.46
N SER A 81 -29.61 -49.99 -16.42
CA SER A 81 -29.43 -50.84 -17.58
C SER A 81 -30.69 -51.66 -17.90
N LYS A 82 -31.31 -51.35 -19.04
CA LYS A 82 -32.30 -52.05 -19.82
C LYS A 82 -33.78 -51.71 -19.56
N ASP A 83 -34.30 -50.95 -20.53
CA ASP A 83 -35.72 -50.79 -20.89
C ASP A 83 -36.65 -50.10 -19.89
N ASN A 84 -36.90 -48.84 -20.19
CA ASN A 84 -38.10 -48.07 -19.87
C ASN A 84 -38.39 -47.64 -18.42
N LYS A 85 -38.12 -46.40 -18.18
CA LYS A 85 -38.95 -45.48 -17.35
C LYS A 85 -38.77 -45.43 -15.84
N ARG A 86 -37.63 -45.60 -15.26
CA ARG A 86 -37.28 -44.92 -14.00
C ARG A 86 -35.77 -44.63 -13.96
N VAL A 87 -35.36 -43.53 -14.55
CA VAL A 87 -34.04 -42.92 -14.26
C VAL A 87 -34.20 -42.23 -12.92
N TYR A 88 -33.61 -42.78 -11.86
CA TYR A 88 -33.44 -42.03 -10.62
C TYR A 88 -32.33 -41.03 -10.87
N GLU A 89 -32.61 -39.73 -10.76
CA GLU A 89 -31.62 -38.65 -10.84
C GLU A 89 -30.63 -38.68 -9.65
N GLN A 90 -30.90 -39.52 -8.66
CA GLN A 90 -30.15 -39.61 -7.41
C GLN A 90 -29.44 -40.96 -7.29
N GLU A 91 -28.13 -40.90 -7.17
CA GLU A 91 -27.26 -42.09 -7.06
C GLU A 91 -27.18 -42.66 -5.64
N HIS A 92 -27.53 -41.86 -4.61
CA HIS A 92 -27.37 -42.24 -3.21
C HIS A 92 -28.58 -41.94 -2.37
N ILE A 93 -28.91 -42.84 -1.42
CA ILE A 93 -30.12 -42.73 -0.57
C ILE A 93 -30.11 -41.47 0.32
N SER A 94 -28.95 -40.94 0.64
CA SER A 94 -28.84 -39.68 1.38
C SER A 94 -29.34 -38.46 0.59
N GLU A 95 -29.38 -38.51 -0.73
CA GLU A 95 -29.93 -37.44 -1.57
C GLU A 95 -31.46 -37.39 -1.43
N PHE A 96 -32.12 -38.55 -1.44
CA PHE A 96 -33.55 -38.63 -1.13
C PHE A 96 -33.86 -38.08 0.26
N SER A 97 -33.03 -38.44 1.26
CA SER A 97 -33.21 -37.92 2.61
C SER A 97 -33.11 -36.41 2.66
N MET A 98 -32.14 -35.81 1.94
CA MET A 98 -31.95 -34.36 1.90
C MET A 98 -33.11 -33.65 1.18
N ASP A 99 -33.65 -34.22 0.11
CA ASP A 99 -34.78 -33.63 -0.59
C ASP A 99 -36.06 -33.67 0.28
N ILE A 100 -36.27 -34.75 1.03
CA ILE A 100 -37.35 -34.85 2.01
C ILE A 100 -37.15 -33.84 3.14
N TYR A 101 -35.92 -33.72 3.70
CA TYR A 101 -35.59 -32.74 4.69
C TYR A 101 -35.87 -31.31 4.21
N LYS A 102 -35.43 -30.95 2.99
CA LYS A 102 -35.74 -29.65 2.37
C LYS A 102 -37.24 -29.42 2.30
N LYS A 103 -37.98 -30.31 1.66
CA LYS A 103 -39.41 -30.18 1.38
C LYS A 103 -40.27 -30.10 2.65
N TYR A 104 -40.02 -30.93 3.66
CA TYR A 104 -40.93 -31.11 4.81
C TYR A 104 -40.48 -30.30 6.05
N PHE A 105 -39.25 -29.81 6.09
CA PHE A 105 -38.72 -29.03 7.19
C PHE A 105 -38.21 -27.67 6.75
N PHE A 106 -37.14 -27.63 5.93
CA PHE A 106 -36.38 -26.39 5.68
C PHE A 106 -37.21 -25.38 4.86
N ASP A 107 -37.74 -25.74 3.71
CA ASP A 107 -38.46 -24.82 2.81
C ASP A 107 -39.68 -24.17 3.48
N LYS A 108 -40.31 -24.85 4.41
CA LYS A 108 -41.43 -24.31 5.19
C LYS A 108 -41.01 -23.26 6.23
N LEU A 109 -39.76 -23.27 6.63
CA LEU A 109 -39.19 -22.40 7.64
C LEU A 109 -38.23 -21.35 7.07
N GLU A 110 -37.89 -21.42 5.77
CA GLU A 110 -36.89 -20.57 5.08
C GLU A 110 -37.08 -19.09 5.42
N ALA A 111 -38.24 -18.53 5.13
CA ALA A 111 -38.48 -17.10 5.35
C ALA A 111 -38.39 -16.71 6.83
N LYS A 112 -38.90 -17.55 7.73
CA LYS A 112 -38.82 -17.30 9.17
C LYS A 112 -37.39 -17.36 9.67
N LEU A 113 -36.59 -18.32 9.18
CA LEU A 113 -35.21 -18.48 9.52
C LEU A 113 -34.38 -17.27 9.05
N PHE A 114 -34.57 -16.84 7.80
CA PHE A 114 -33.85 -15.72 7.24
C PHE A 114 -34.15 -14.39 7.94
N ASN A 115 -35.40 -14.14 8.30
CA ASN A 115 -35.77 -12.98 9.13
C ASN A 115 -35.15 -13.06 10.51
N ALA A 116 -35.26 -14.20 11.19
CA ALA A 116 -34.67 -14.36 12.52
C ALA A 116 -33.14 -14.25 12.52
N LEU A 117 -32.48 -14.80 11.48
CA LEU A 117 -31.04 -14.68 11.31
C LEU A 117 -30.59 -13.22 11.23
N ASN A 118 -31.28 -12.40 10.43
CA ASN A 118 -30.91 -10.99 10.23
C ASN A 118 -31.32 -10.10 11.40
N GLU A 119 -32.59 -10.17 11.83
CA GLU A 119 -33.13 -9.24 12.81
C GLU A 119 -32.68 -9.51 14.24
N ILE A 120 -32.41 -10.77 14.57
CA ILE A 120 -32.01 -11.15 15.92
C ILE A 120 -30.50 -11.36 16.00
N LEU A 121 -29.96 -12.34 15.24
CA LEU A 121 -28.57 -12.74 15.43
C LEU A 121 -27.58 -11.70 14.88
N ILE A 122 -27.72 -11.33 13.59
CA ILE A 122 -26.74 -10.45 12.94
C ILE A 122 -26.82 -9.03 13.50
N ARG A 123 -28.02 -8.54 13.77
CA ARG A 123 -28.22 -7.21 14.37
C ARG A 123 -27.62 -7.11 15.78
N GLU A 124 -27.84 -8.13 16.62
CA GLU A 124 -27.28 -8.15 17.97
C GLU A 124 -25.76 -8.36 17.96
N GLU A 125 -25.25 -9.18 17.05
CA GLU A 125 -23.80 -9.37 16.87
C GLU A 125 -23.12 -8.06 16.42
N ARG A 126 -23.73 -7.30 15.52
CA ARG A 126 -23.26 -5.96 15.15
C ARG A 126 -23.29 -4.95 16.30
N ASN A 127 -24.16 -5.15 17.28
CA ASN A 127 -24.22 -4.35 18.51
C ASN A 127 -23.25 -4.86 19.61
N GLY A 128 -22.40 -5.84 19.30
CA GLY A 128 -21.34 -6.34 20.19
C GLY A 128 -21.64 -7.65 20.90
N ASN A 129 -22.78 -8.31 20.63
CA ASN A 129 -23.08 -9.63 21.20
C ASN A 129 -22.42 -10.76 20.40
N MET A 130 -21.18 -11.10 20.76
CA MET A 130 -20.38 -12.10 20.05
C MET A 130 -20.86 -13.55 20.25
N GLU A 131 -21.75 -13.81 21.22
CA GLU A 131 -22.27 -15.17 21.48
C GLU A 131 -23.06 -15.71 20.30
N HIS A 132 -23.67 -14.84 19.51
CA HIS A 132 -24.44 -15.24 18.34
C HIS A 132 -23.59 -15.70 17.14
N ARG A 133 -22.31 -15.35 17.08
CA ARG A 133 -21.44 -15.71 15.97
C ARG A 133 -21.37 -17.22 15.70
N LEU A 134 -21.34 -18.03 16.75
CA LEU A 134 -21.34 -19.49 16.61
C LEU A 134 -22.68 -20.02 16.02
N LYS A 135 -23.80 -19.45 16.44
CA LYS A 135 -25.13 -19.83 15.92
C LYS A 135 -25.25 -19.44 14.45
N ILE A 136 -24.84 -18.22 14.10
CA ILE A 136 -24.82 -17.76 12.71
C ILE A 136 -23.96 -18.70 11.85
N THR A 137 -22.73 -18.99 12.29
CA THR A 137 -21.82 -19.89 11.58
C THR A 137 -22.43 -21.28 11.37
N THR A 138 -23.13 -21.82 12.36
CA THR A 138 -23.78 -23.13 12.26
C THR A 138 -24.92 -23.11 11.22
N ILE A 139 -25.75 -22.07 11.22
CA ILE A 139 -26.82 -21.91 10.22
C ILE A 139 -26.24 -21.75 8.82
N MET A 140 -25.20 -20.90 8.67
CA MET A 140 -24.56 -20.69 7.35
C MET A 140 -23.90 -21.96 6.80
N LYS A 141 -23.29 -22.79 7.67
CA LYS A 141 -22.83 -24.13 7.28
C LYS A 141 -23.96 -25.02 6.81
N THR A 142 -25.12 -24.98 7.48
CA THR A 142 -26.30 -25.74 7.06
C THR A 142 -26.75 -25.31 5.66
N LEU A 143 -26.82 -24.00 5.39
CA LEU A 143 -27.14 -23.48 4.05
C LEU A 143 -26.13 -23.94 2.99
N THR A 144 -24.83 -23.91 3.32
CA THR A 144 -23.78 -24.43 2.42
C THR A 144 -23.98 -25.90 2.10
N TYR A 145 -24.33 -26.73 3.09
CA TYR A 145 -24.62 -28.14 2.86
C TYR A 145 -25.85 -28.34 1.95
N LEU A 146 -26.88 -27.54 2.15
CA LEU A 146 -28.10 -27.62 1.34
C LEU A 146 -27.87 -27.18 -0.12
N ASP A 147 -26.94 -26.23 -0.36
CA ASP A 147 -26.71 -25.68 -1.69
C ASP A 147 -25.67 -26.45 -2.50
N PHE A 148 -24.55 -26.81 -1.89
CA PHE A 148 -23.34 -27.14 -2.63
C PHE A 148 -22.82 -28.56 -2.40
N MET A 149 -23.40 -29.32 -1.45
CA MET A 149 -22.79 -30.58 -1.07
C MET A 149 -23.64 -31.80 -1.40
N LYS A 150 -23.01 -32.80 -2.04
CA LYS A 150 -23.53 -34.17 -2.09
C LYS A 150 -23.02 -34.92 -0.86
N PRO A 151 -23.88 -35.63 -0.14
CA PRO A 151 -23.44 -36.48 0.97
C PRO A 151 -22.62 -37.65 0.44
N GLU A 152 -21.33 -37.68 0.77
CA GLU A 152 -20.47 -38.83 0.53
C GLU A 152 -20.23 -39.59 1.83
N ILE A 153 -20.55 -40.89 1.85
CA ILE A 153 -20.20 -41.77 2.97
C ILE A 153 -18.77 -42.23 2.74
N VAL A 154 -17.81 -41.60 3.47
CA VAL A 154 -16.44 -42.05 3.46
C VAL A 154 -16.35 -43.42 4.15
N LYS A 155 -15.82 -44.40 3.44
CA LYS A 155 -15.78 -45.82 3.79
C LYS A 155 -15.22 -46.17 5.17
N TYR A 156 -14.58 -45.26 5.88
CA TYR A 156 -13.84 -45.59 7.12
C TYR A 156 -13.88 -44.55 8.24
N SER A 157 -14.73 -43.52 8.21
CA SER A 157 -14.87 -42.60 9.34
C SER A 157 -16.16 -42.90 10.11
N ALA A 158 -16.02 -43.38 11.32
CA ALA A 158 -17.13 -43.92 12.13
C ALA A 158 -18.11 -42.88 12.68
N THR A 159 -17.93 -41.57 12.42
CA THR A 159 -18.63 -40.52 13.17
C THR A 159 -19.10 -39.28 12.42
N LYS A 160 -18.80 -39.10 11.14
CA LYS A 160 -19.20 -37.88 10.39
C LYS A 160 -19.56 -38.16 8.94
N ILE A 161 -20.63 -37.50 8.44
CA ILE A 161 -20.86 -37.33 7.01
C ILE A 161 -19.82 -36.35 6.49
N ILE A 162 -19.04 -36.74 5.47
CA ILE A 162 -18.18 -35.84 4.75
C ILE A 162 -18.97 -35.40 3.50
N TRP A 163 -19.05 -34.11 3.29
CA TRP A 163 -19.76 -33.49 2.21
C TRP A 163 -18.76 -33.07 1.12
N ASN A 164 -18.97 -33.52 -0.11
CA ASN A 164 -18.19 -33.08 -1.26
C ASN A 164 -18.95 -32.05 -2.07
N GLU A 165 -18.22 -31.11 -2.68
CA GLU A 165 -18.82 -30.12 -3.57
C GLU A 165 -19.51 -30.78 -4.76
N LYS A 166 -20.74 -30.38 -5.05
CA LYS A 166 -21.42 -30.75 -6.26
C LYS A 166 -20.68 -30.16 -7.46
N SER A 167 -20.43 -30.96 -8.50
CA SER A 167 -20.04 -30.41 -9.79
C SER A 167 -21.16 -29.46 -10.29
N THR A 168 -20.77 -28.32 -10.81
CA THR A 168 -21.53 -27.10 -11.05
C THR A 168 -22.67 -27.15 -12.08
N ASN A 169 -23.29 -28.30 -12.37
CA ASN A 169 -24.35 -28.43 -13.33
C ASN A 169 -25.59 -29.06 -12.68
N ILE A 170 -26.29 -28.29 -11.85
CA ILE A 170 -27.60 -28.77 -11.36
C ILE A 170 -28.54 -27.59 -11.20
N ASP A 171 -29.65 -27.72 -11.90
CA ASP A 171 -30.94 -27.04 -11.73
C ASP A 171 -30.88 -25.50 -11.59
N ASN A 172 -31.66 -24.82 -12.40
CA ASN A 172 -31.97 -23.39 -12.39
C ASN A 172 -32.57 -22.87 -11.06
N LYS A 173 -32.29 -23.53 -9.94
CA LYS A 173 -32.71 -23.08 -8.60
C LYS A 173 -31.65 -22.19 -7.99
N ILE A 174 -32.05 -20.98 -7.59
CA ILE A 174 -31.20 -20.04 -6.87
C ILE A 174 -30.83 -20.67 -5.52
N PRO A 175 -29.51 -20.78 -5.18
CA PRO A 175 -29.07 -21.32 -3.90
C PRO A 175 -29.67 -20.57 -2.70
N TYR A 176 -29.88 -21.26 -1.56
CA TYR A 176 -30.45 -20.65 -0.34
C TYR A 176 -29.59 -19.52 0.20
N GLN A 177 -28.25 -19.62 0.12
CA GLN A 177 -27.36 -18.54 0.51
C GLN A 177 -27.57 -17.29 -0.35
N HIS A 178 -27.74 -17.43 -1.68
CA HIS A 178 -28.05 -16.31 -2.57
C HIS A 178 -29.41 -15.70 -2.27
N LYS A 179 -30.44 -16.53 -2.03
CA LYS A 179 -31.78 -16.05 -1.64
C LYS A 179 -31.73 -15.25 -0.34
N TRP A 180 -31.01 -15.78 0.68
CA TRP A 180 -30.84 -15.08 1.94
C TRP A 180 -30.09 -13.76 1.74
N TYR A 181 -28.96 -13.78 0.99
CA TYR A 181 -28.15 -12.62 0.75
C TYR A 181 -28.93 -11.50 0.03
N ASP A 182 -29.50 -11.81 -1.13
CA ASP A 182 -30.15 -10.81 -1.99
C ASP A 182 -31.45 -10.26 -1.38
N ASN A 183 -32.28 -11.11 -0.78
CA ASN A 183 -33.60 -10.71 -0.31
C ASN A 183 -33.61 -10.15 1.12
N TYR A 184 -32.62 -10.52 1.94
CA TYR A 184 -32.62 -10.16 3.36
C TYR A 184 -31.35 -9.42 3.80
N PHE A 185 -30.19 -10.03 3.64
CA PHE A 185 -28.95 -9.53 4.22
C PHE A 185 -28.47 -8.24 3.57
N LYS A 186 -28.45 -8.17 2.24
CA LYS A 186 -27.96 -7.00 1.48
C LYS A 186 -28.77 -5.74 1.80
N GLN A 187 -30.09 -5.85 1.85
CA GLN A 187 -30.98 -4.72 2.13
C GLN A 187 -30.79 -4.21 3.57
N GLU A 188 -30.76 -5.13 4.54
CA GLU A 188 -30.57 -4.77 5.95
C GLU A 188 -29.17 -4.19 6.21
N THR A 189 -28.14 -4.77 5.59
CA THR A 189 -26.77 -4.25 5.68
C THR A 189 -26.69 -2.84 5.08
N THR A 190 -27.26 -2.62 3.92
CA THR A 190 -27.33 -1.29 3.29
C THR A 190 -27.99 -0.26 4.22
N ARG A 191 -29.13 -0.63 4.79
CA ARG A 191 -29.88 0.22 5.72
C ARG A 191 -29.07 0.51 6.99
N TYR A 192 -28.45 -0.51 7.56
CA TYR A 192 -27.64 -0.38 8.77
C TYR A 192 -26.44 0.54 8.56
N VAL A 193 -25.65 0.29 7.50
CA VAL A 193 -24.45 1.06 7.20
C VAL A 193 -24.78 2.52 6.89
N LYS A 194 -25.85 2.76 6.12
CA LYS A 194 -26.34 4.11 5.84
C LYS A 194 -26.68 4.87 7.13
N ASN A 195 -27.51 4.28 7.98
CA ASN A 195 -27.94 4.91 9.23
C ASN A 195 -26.76 5.14 10.19
N LYS A 196 -25.82 4.19 10.26
CA LYS A 196 -24.58 4.31 11.04
C LYS A 196 -23.76 5.50 10.54
N SER A 197 -23.50 5.56 9.25
CA SER A 197 -22.71 6.59 8.60
C SER A 197 -23.31 7.99 8.82
N GLU A 198 -24.62 8.16 8.64
CA GLU A 198 -25.33 9.42 8.85
C GLU A 198 -25.32 9.89 10.31
N ARG A 199 -25.38 8.96 11.25
CA ARG A 199 -25.27 9.25 12.67
C ARG A 199 -23.85 9.64 13.06
N ASP A 200 -22.88 8.85 12.61
CA ASP A 200 -21.51 8.99 13.06
C ASP A 200 -20.84 10.24 12.47
N ILE A 201 -21.17 10.62 11.22
CA ILE A 201 -20.67 11.87 10.62
C ILE A 201 -21.23 13.13 11.29
N LYS A 202 -22.42 13.07 11.89
CA LYS A 202 -23.04 14.20 12.59
C LYS A 202 -22.51 14.39 14.02
N ASN A 203 -22.12 13.29 14.67
CA ASN A 203 -21.82 13.28 16.09
C ASN A 203 -20.31 13.32 16.40
N ASN A 204 -19.47 13.03 15.42
CA ASN A 204 -18.03 12.91 15.60
C ASN A 204 -17.27 14.00 14.85
N SER A 205 -16.09 14.34 15.36
CA SER A 205 -15.06 15.06 14.61
C SER A 205 -14.49 14.18 13.48
N ALA A 206 -13.80 14.78 12.51
CA ALA A 206 -13.22 14.03 11.40
C ALA A 206 -12.28 12.88 11.85
N PRO A 207 -11.35 13.07 12.81
CA PRO A 207 -10.51 11.97 13.31
C PRO A 207 -11.30 10.86 14.00
N GLU A 208 -12.28 11.24 14.83
CA GLU A 208 -13.12 10.27 15.54
C GLU A 208 -13.98 9.45 14.60
N TYR A 209 -14.56 10.10 13.58
CA TYR A 209 -15.29 9.43 12.52
C TYR A 209 -14.41 8.39 11.81
N VAL A 210 -13.23 8.81 11.32
CA VAL A 210 -12.29 7.92 10.62
C VAL A 210 -11.94 6.70 11.47
N LYS A 211 -11.65 6.92 12.75
CA LYS A 211 -11.31 5.85 13.70
C LYS A 211 -12.46 4.88 13.94
N CYS A 212 -13.68 5.40 14.10
CA CYS A 212 -14.89 4.60 14.24
C CYS A 212 -15.15 3.73 12.99
N GLU A 213 -14.96 4.31 11.79
CA GLU A 213 -15.25 3.57 10.57
C GLU A 213 -14.17 2.55 10.23
N LEU A 214 -12.89 2.83 10.47
CA LEU A 214 -11.83 1.84 10.37
C LEU A 214 -12.06 0.65 11.29
N LYS A 215 -12.45 0.91 12.55
CA LYS A 215 -12.80 -0.15 13.49
C LYS A 215 -13.98 -0.99 12.99
N TYR A 216 -15.03 -0.35 12.53
CA TYR A 216 -16.20 -1.04 11.98
C TYR A 216 -15.87 -1.90 10.76
N ILE A 217 -15.07 -1.37 9.81
CA ILE A 217 -14.66 -2.11 8.62
C ILE A 217 -13.84 -3.34 9.00
N ASN A 218 -12.93 -3.24 9.96
CA ASN A 218 -12.14 -4.37 10.44
C ASN A 218 -13.04 -5.45 11.10
N GLU A 219 -14.00 -5.02 11.92
CA GLU A 219 -15.00 -5.94 12.50
C GLU A 219 -15.85 -6.61 11.41
N GLU A 220 -16.22 -5.89 10.36
CA GLU A 220 -16.99 -6.44 9.25
C GLU A 220 -16.17 -7.44 8.41
N TYR A 221 -14.85 -7.22 8.23
CA TYR A 221 -13.97 -8.23 7.63
C TYR A 221 -13.91 -9.52 8.47
N GLU A 222 -13.85 -9.40 9.78
CA GLU A 222 -13.91 -10.57 10.66
C GLU A 222 -15.24 -11.32 10.53
N ARG A 223 -16.37 -10.60 10.41
CA ARG A 223 -17.71 -11.18 10.19
C ARG A 223 -17.76 -11.91 8.86
N GLN A 224 -17.30 -11.26 7.78
CA GLN A 224 -17.26 -11.86 6.45
C GLN A 224 -16.46 -13.16 6.46
N ASN A 225 -15.27 -13.18 7.05
CA ASN A 225 -14.43 -14.36 7.13
C ASN A 225 -15.00 -15.46 8.03
N SER A 226 -15.86 -15.13 8.98
CA SER A 226 -16.40 -16.09 9.94
C SER A 226 -17.60 -16.87 9.40
N TYR A 227 -18.51 -16.20 8.69
CA TYR A 227 -19.80 -16.84 8.35
C TYR A 227 -20.41 -16.41 7.01
N ILE A 228 -19.78 -15.51 6.24
CA ILE A 228 -20.30 -15.10 4.93
C ILE A 228 -19.48 -15.76 3.82
N ASN A 229 -20.17 -16.23 2.78
CA ASN A 229 -19.50 -16.83 1.63
C ASN A 229 -18.66 -15.77 0.88
N ALA A 230 -17.45 -16.14 0.48
CA ALA A 230 -16.49 -15.26 -0.18
C ALA A 230 -17.04 -14.58 -1.46
N VAL A 231 -17.98 -15.20 -2.13
CA VAL A 231 -18.67 -14.65 -3.32
C VAL A 231 -19.33 -13.30 -3.03
N PHE A 232 -19.79 -13.05 -1.80
CA PHE A 232 -20.48 -11.82 -1.41
C PHE A 232 -19.57 -10.76 -0.81
N HIS A 233 -18.29 -11.05 -0.52
CA HIS A 233 -17.40 -10.13 0.17
C HIS A 233 -17.22 -8.82 -0.57
N ASN A 234 -17.01 -8.85 -1.89
CA ASN A 234 -16.83 -7.65 -2.69
C ASN A 234 -18.07 -6.75 -2.66
N ASP A 235 -19.26 -7.33 -2.80
CA ASP A 235 -20.52 -6.58 -2.80
C ASP A 235 -20.77 -5.89 -1.43
N ILE A 236 -20.44 -6.56 -0.33
CA ILE A 236 -20.53 -5.99 1.02
C ILE A 236 -19.52 -4.86 1.20
N ASN A 237 -18.29 -5.04 0.73
CA ASN A 237 -17.26 -4.02 0.79
C ASN A 237 -17.65 -2.79 -0.04
N ASP A 238 -18.22 -2.98 -1.23
CA ASP A 238 -18.71 -1.88 -2.06
C ASP A 238 -19.81 -1.08 -1.37
N ILE A 239 -20.74 -1.74 -0.67
CA ILE A 239 -21.76 -1.08 0.15
C ILE A 239 -21.11 -0.26 1.27
N ASN A 240 -20.18 -0.87 2.02
CA ASN A 240 -19.48 -0.19 3.10
C ASN A 240 -18.73 1.04 2.58
N TYR A 241 -17.93 0.89 1.53
CA TYR A 241 -17.12 1.98 0.98
C TYR A 241 -17.98 3.11 0.38
N ALA A 242 -19.11 2.77 -0.23
CA ALA A 242 -20.03 3.77 -0.77
C ALA A 242 -20.61 4.68 0.33
N PHE A 243 -21.08 4.12 1.43
CA PHE A 243 -21.73 4.89 2.50
C PHE A 243 -20.74 5.48 3.50
N LEU A 244 -19.68 4.77 3.87
CA LEU A 244 -18.74 5.21 4.89
C LEU A 244 -17.69 6.16 4.32
N ILE A 245 -17.26 5.98 3.06
CA ILE A 245 -16.17 6.74 2.46
C ILE A 245 -16.69 7.70 1.39
N LYS A 246 -17.21 7.18 0.28
CA LYS A 246 -17.57 7.96 -0.91
C LYS A 246 -18.53 9.11 -0.60
N ASN A 247 -19.59 8.83 0.15
CA ASN A 247 -20.61 9.83 0.46
C ASN A 247 -20.13 10.91 1.44
N ASN A 248 -19.14 10.61 2.27
CA ASN A 248 -18.67 11.48 3.36
C ASN A 248 -17.29 12.09 3.14
N MET A 249 -16.52 11.65 2.14
CA MET A 249 -15.14 12.08 1.94
C MET A 249 -14.97 13.61 1.85
N ASN A 250 -15.90 14.30 1.18
CA ASN A 250 -15.86 15.76 1.08
C ASN A 250 -16.14 16.42 2.46
N THR A 251 -17.15 15.93 3.17
CA THR A 251 -17.50 16.42 4.51
C THR A 251 -16.34 16.24 5.48
N ILE A 252 -15.72 15.06 5.50
CA ILE A 252 -14.54 14.76 6.34
C ILE A 252 -13.38 15.71 6.02
N ALA A 253 -13.15 16.00 4.73
CA ALA A 253 -12.06 16.88 4.32
C ALA A 253 -12.32 18.36 4.66
N GLU A 254 -13.59 18.79 4.72
CA GLU A 254 -14.00 20.18 4.91
C GLU A 254 -14.37 20.54 6.37
N MET A 255 -14.50 19.55 7.25
CA MET A 255 -14.70 19.81 8.68
C MET A 255 -13.58 20.69 9.26
N ASP A 256 -13.88 21.48 10.28
CA ASP A 256 -12.88 22.27 11.01
C ASP A 256 -11.73 21.42 11.57
N THR A 257 -11.99 20.15 11.88
CA THR A 257 -11.01 19.15 12.30
C THR A 257 -10.53 18.28 11.16
N GLY A 258 -10.88 18.63 9.90
CA GLY A 258 -10.65 17.81 8.72
C GLY A 258 -9.21 17.80 8.22
N VAL A 259 -9.01 17.22 7.03
CA VAL A 259 -7.69 16.95 6.44
C VAL A 259 -6.81 18.21 6.38
N SER A 260 -7.38 19.36 6.02
CA SER A 260 -6.62 20.62 5.96
C SER A 260 -6.09 21.07 7.33
N ASN A 261 -6.90 20.91 8.39
CA ASN A 261 -6.47 21.22 9.75
C ASN A 261 -5.42 20.24 10.26
N MET A 262 -5.57 18.96 9.94
CA MET A 262 -4.60 17.92 10.32
C MET A 262 -3.20 18.21 9.75
N PHE A 263 -3.12 18.71 8.50
CA PHE A 263 -1.84 19.18 7.93
C PHE A 263 -1.28 20.38 8.68
N GLN A 264 -2.12 21.40 8.94
CA GLN A 264 -1.68 22.62 9.64
C GLN A 264 -1.20 22.36 11.07
N THR A 265 -1.88 21.46 11.78
CA THR A 265 -1.56 21.05 13.15
C THR A 265 -0.56 19.91 13.24
N LYS A 266 -0.11 19.39 12.09
CA LYS A 266 0.88 18.30 11.95
C LYS A 266 0.48 17.01 12.67
N LYS A 267 -0.80 16.67 12.63
CA LYS A 267 -1.35 15.46 13.27
C LYS A 267 -1.15 14.24 12.38
N LYS A 268 0.06 13.68 12.44
CA LYS A 268 0.52 12.62 11.55
C LYS A 268 -0.28 11.32 11.72
N ASP A 269 -0.61 10.94 12.95
CA ASP A 269 -1.37 9.73 13.24
C ASP A 269 -2.80 9.80 12.65
N GLU A 270 -3.46 10.95 12.81
CA GLU A 270 -4.80 11.19 12.26
C GLU A 270 -4.78 11.16 10.72
N LEU A 271 -3.75 11.75 10.09
CA LEU A 271 -3.56 11.69 8.63
C LEU A 271 -3.30 10.27 8.13
N SER A 272 -2.55 9.46 8.88
CA SER A 272 -2.33 8.04 8.56
C SER A 272 -3.63 7.25 8.60
N GLU A 273 -4.47 7.47 9.62
CA GLU A 273 -5.79 6.84 9.71
C GLU A 273 -6.70 7.27 8.53
N VAL A 274 -6.70 8.56 8.16
CA VAL A 274 -7.43 9.04 6.96
C VAL A 274 -6.92 8.35 5.69
N TYR A 275 -5.61 8.22 5.54
CA TYR A 275 -5.03 7.53 4.39
C TYR A 275 -5.45 6.07 4.35
N GLN A 276 -5.41 5.36 5.49
CA GLN A 276 -5.86 3.97 5.57
C GLN A 276 -7.32 3.82 5.15
N LEU A 277 -8.22 4.68 5.67
CA LEU A 277 -9.63 4.62 5.31
C LEU A 277 -9.86 4.94 3.83
N PHE A 278 -9.22 6.00 3.32
CA PHE A 278 -9.44 6.44 1.94
C PHE A 278 -8.76 5.54 0.91
N SER A 279 -7.72 4.79 1.28
CA SER A 279 -7.08 3.78 0.42
C SER A 279 -8.02 2.64 0.04
N LEU A 280 -9.03 2.36 0.85
CA LEU A 280 -10.06 1.36 0.55
C LEU A 280 -10.96 1.78 -0.63
N PHE A 281 -11.03 3.08 -0.94
CA PHE A 281 -11.77 3.62 -2.07
C PHE A 281 -10.88 4.58 -2.88
N PRO A 282 -10.15 4.11 -3.91
CA PRO A 282 -9.06 4.87 -4.54
C PRO A 282 -9.42 6.28 -5.01
N SER A 283 -10.65 6.53 -5.47
CA SER A 283 -11.06 7.86 -5.89
C SER A 283 -11.12 8.90 -4.76
N SER A 284 -11.16 8.48 -3.50
CA SER A 284 -11.12 9.38 -2.34
C SER A 284 -9.71 9.92 -2.06
N LEU A 285 -8.66 9.19 -2.46
CA LEU A 285 -7.27 9.64 -2.29
C LEU A 285 -6.97 10.91 -3.08
N GLU A 286 -7.63 11.15 -4.22
CA GLU A 286 -7.45 12.39 -4.98
C GLU A 286 -7.79 13.63 -4.14
N LEU A 287 -8.72 13.51 -3.22
CA LEU A 287 -9.05 14.60 -2.31
C LEU A 287 -7.90 14.89 -1.32
N VAL A 288 -7.25 13.85 -0.79
CA VAL A 288 -6.09 13.99 0.09
C VAL A 288 -4.91 14.57 -0.68
N HIS A 289 -4.66 14.09 -1.92
CA HIS A 289 -3.66 14.66 -2.82
C HIS A 289 -3.89 16.15 -3.07
N LYS A 290 -5.13 16.56 -3.32
CA LYS A 290 -5.48 17.97 -3.52
C LYS A 290 -5.19 18.81 -2.28
N ARG A 291 -5.52 18.33 -1.10
CA ARG A 291 -5.26 19.03 0.17
C ARG A 291 -3.78 19.08 0.51
N PHE A 292 -3.04 18.00 0.26
CA PHE A 292 -1.59 17.96 0.44
C PHE A 292 -0.87 18.96 -0.48
N ARG A 293 -1.23 18.98 -1.77
CA ARG A 293 -0.69 19.98 -2.72
C ARG A 293 -0.98 21.41 -2.27
N ALA A 294 -2.20 21.69 -1.84
CA ALA A 294 -2.57 23.02 -1.34
C ALA A 294 -1.71 23.40 -0.14
N TYR A 295 -1.52 22.48 0.81
CA TYR A 295 -0.68 22.71 1.99
C TYR A 295 0.78 23.00 1.61
N ILE A 296 1.39 22.19 0.73
CA ILE A 296 2.76 22.42 0.24
C ILE A 296 2.86 23.81 -0.41
N LYS A 297 1.94 24.14 -1.30
CA LYS A 297 1.90 25.43 -2.00
C LYS A 297 1.79 26.62 -1.04
N ASP A 298 0.95 26.53 -0.03
CA ASP A 298 0.79 27.58 0.97
C ASP A 298 2.06 27.75 1.80
N ARG A 299 2.70 26.66 2.24
CA ARG A 299 3.97 26.71 2.96
C ARG A 299 5.09 27.29 2.12
N LEU A 300 5.19 26.90 0.85
CA LEU A 300 6.16 27.45 -0.10
C LEU A 300 5.93 28.95 -0.34
N ASN A 301 4.67 29.38 -0.48
CA ASN A 301 4.32 30.79 -0.65
C ASN A 301 4.70 31.64 0.56
N VAL A 302 4.55 31.12 1.78
CA VAL A 302 4.98 31.82 3.00
C VAL A 302 6.50 32.10 2.95
N LEU A 303 7.32 31.07 2.61
CA LEU A 303 8.76 31.23 2.49
C LEU A 303 9.16 32.20 1.37
N TYR A 304 8.45 32.18 0.25
CA TYR A 304 8.70 33.01 -0.91
C TYR A 304 8.39 34.48 -0.65
N ASN A 305 7.28 34.76 0.01
CA ASN A 305 6.81 36.13 0.25
C ASN A 305 7.57 36.85 1.37
N ASP A 306 8.35 36.12 2.15
CA ASP A 306 9.27 36.72 3.13
C ASP A 306 10.46 37.33 2.39
N LYS A 307 10.41 38.66 2.21
CA LYS A 307 11.42 39.41 1.44
C LYS A 307 12.79 39.42 2.08
N GLU A 308 12.89 39.24 3.39
CA GLU A 308 14.18 39.20 4.08
C GLU A 308 14.82 37.81 3.98
N LEU A 309 13.99 36.79 4.16
CA LEU A 309 14.41 35.41 4.02
C LEU A 309 14.80 35.07 2.57
N SER A 310 13.98 35.44 1.61
CA SER A 310 14.17 35.08 0.19
C SER A 310 15.38 35.75 -0.47
N LYS A 311 15.92 36.82 0.11
CA LYS A 311 17.13 37.49 -0.43
C LYS A 311 18.45 36.84 0.02
N ASP A 312 18.50 36.20 1.19
CA ASP A 312 19.71 35.55 1.72
C ASP A 312 19.71 34.06 1.48
N PRO A 313 20.52 33.52 0.53
CA PRO A 313 20.59 32.08 0.27
C PRO A 313 20.93 31.25 1.52
N ARG A 314 21.69 31.83 2.48
CA ARG A 314 22.12 31.15 3.72
C ARG A 314 20.97 30.90 4.70
N LYS A 315 19.86 31.63 4.57
CA LYS A 315 18.64 31.46 5.36
C LYS A 315 17.57 30.75 4.57
N PHE A 316 17.40 31.14 3.31
CA PHE A 316 16.33 30.64 2.45
C PHE A 316 16.48 29.16 2.10
N VAL A 317 17.68 28.74 1.65
CA VAL A 317 17.88 27.35 1.25
C VAL A 317 17.73 26.36 2.41
N PRO A 318 18.27 26.61 3.63
CA PRO A 318 17.99 25.78 4.80
C PRO A 318 16.52 25.72 5.18
N ALA A 319 15.75 26.81 5.03
CA ALA A 319 14.32 26.80 5.27
C ALA A 319 13.57 25.92 4.25
N LEU A 320 13.97 25.96 2.97
CA LEU A 320 13.44 25.05 1.94
C LEU A 320 13.80 23.59 2.22
N ILE A 321 15.03 23.31 2.63
CA ILE A 321 15.46 21.96 3.04
C ILE A 321 14.61 21.45 4.20
N SER A 322 14.39 22.30 5.21
CA SER A 322 13.56 21.95 6.37
C SER A 322 12.11 21.65 5.95
N LEU A 323 11.57 22.46 5.06
CA LEU A 323 10.22 22.23 4.53
C LEU A 323 10.14 20.94 3.70
N LYS A 324 11.14 20.68 2.84
CA LYS A 324 11.19 19.44 2.06
C LYS A 324 11.21 18.22 2.97
N LYS A 325 12.05 18.22 4.00
CA LYS A 325 12.09 17.14 5.00
C LYS A 325 10.77 16.97 5.74
N GLU A 326 10.09 18.05 6.08
CA GLU A 326 8.75 18.00 6.69
C GLU A 326 7.74 17.30 5.76
N MET A 327 7.79 17.59 4.46
CA MET A 327 6.90 16.94 3.48
C MET A 327 7.28 15.47 3.25
N ASP A 328 8.57 15.17 3.12
CA ASP A 328 9.07 13.79 3.05
C ASP A 328 8.60 12.95 4.27
N GLU A 329 8.61 13.54 5.48
CA GLU A 329 8.08 12.89 6.67
C GLU A 329 6.58 12.61 6.61
N PHE A 330 5.77 13.51 6.03
CA PHE A 330 4.35 13.21 5.80
C PHE A 330 4.17 12.04 4.83
N VAL A 331 4.93 12.01 3.74
CA VAL A 331 4.85 10.93 2.76
C VAL A 331 5.22 9.59 3.41
N ILE A 332 6.30 9.55 4.18
CA ILE A 332 6.78 8.31 4.82
C ILE A 332 5.84 7.84 5.94
N LEU A 333 5.47 8.74 6.85
CA LEU A 333 4.78 8.36 8.08
C LEU A 333 3.26 8.30 7.94
N CYS A 334 2.68 9.15 7.06
CA CYS A 334 1.23 9.23 6.93
C CYS A 334 0.69 8.49 5.71
N PHE A 335 1.48 8.37 4.64
CA PHE A 335 1.02 7.85 3.36
C PHE A 335 1.78 6.60 2.91
N ASP A 336 2.38 5.88 3.85
CA ASP A 336 3.08 4.60 3.60
C ASP A 336 4.08 4.67 2.44
N ASN A 337 4.81 5.78 2.35
CA ASN A 337 5.78 6.07 1.29
C ASN A 337 5.18 5.93 -0.13
N ASN A 338 3.92 6.27 -0.31
CA ASN A 338 3.21 6.17 -1.58
C ASN A 338 3.85 7.11 -2.63
N THR A 339 4.17 6.54 -3.79
CA THR A 339 4.86 7.23 -4.89
C THR A 339 4.06 8.39 -5.47
N ASP A 340 2.72 8.29 -5.50
CA ASP A 340 1.87 9.36 -6.04
C ASP A 340 1.95 10.62 -5.18
N PHE A 341 2.01 10.47 -3.84
CA PHE A 341 2.22 11.61 -2.93
C PHE A 341 3.62 12.22 -3.09
N GLN A 342 4.64 11.38 -3.27
CA GLN A 342 6.00 11.83 -3.52
C GLN A 342 6.12 12.60 -4.84
N ASP A 343 5.45 12.13 -5.89
CA ASP A 343 5.41 12.81 -7.18
C ASP A 343 4.67 14.16 -7.12
N GLN A 344 3.56 14.24 -6.37
CA GLN A 344 2.86 15.50 -6.14
C GLN A 344 3.72 16.50 -5.38
N GLU A 345 4.42 16.06 -4.35
CA GLU A 345 5.37 16.87 -3.60
C GLU A 345 6.46 17.43 -4.53
N ASN A 346 7.17 16.55 -5.24
CA ASN A 346 8.23 16.94 -6.17
C ASN A 346 7.74 17.91 -7.24
N LYS A 347 6.52 17.74 -7.73
CA LYS A 347 5.89 18.62 -8.70
C LYS A 347 5.67 20.03 -8.15
N GLU A 348 5.15 20.16 -6.93
CA GLU A 348 4.95 21.49 -6.31
C GLU A 348 6.26 22.20 -6.03
N PHE A 349 7.29 21.47 -5.54
CA PHE A 349 8.64 22.04 -5.40
C PHE A 349 9.22 22.45 -6.75
N SER A 350 9.06 21.66 -7.82
CA SER A 350 9.56 21.98 -9.15
C SER A 350 8.86 23.21 -9.76
N LEU A 351 7.55 23.38 -9.50
CA LEU A 351 6.83 24.58 -9.93
C LEU A 351 7.38 25.85 -9.30
N LEU A 352 7.68 25.83 -7.99
CA LEU A 352 8.34 26.96 -7.34
C LEU A 352 9.75 27.18 -7.91
N MET A 353 10.53 26.11 -8.04
CA MET A 353 11.93 26.15 -8.46
C MET A 353 12.11 26.41 -9.98
N SER A 354 11.02 26.62 -10.73
CA SER A 354 11.08 26.98 -12.16
C SER A 354 11.65 28.37 -12.43
N LYS A 355 11.60 29.29 -11.44
CA LYS A 355 12.16 30.64 -11.60
C LYS A 355 13.68 30.58 -11.50
N GLU A 356 14.38 31.26 -12.42
CA GLU A 356 15.85 31.27 -12.53
C GLU A 356 16.60 31.73 -11.27
N ILE A 357 15.95 32.44 -10.37
CA ILE A 357 16.57 32.90 -9.13
C ILE A 357 16.95 31.73 -8.19
N TYR A 358 16.16 30.66 -8.14
CA TYR A 358 16.39 29.56 -7.21
C TYR A 358 17.58 28.68 -7.54
N PRO A 359 17.83 28.28 -8.80
CA PRO A 359 19.09 27.61 -9.16
C PRO A 359 20.30 28.41 -8.75
N ARG A 360 20.29 29.75 -8.93
CA ARG A 360 21.39 30.63 -8.49
C ARG A 360 21.52 30.68 -6.98
N GLN A 361 20.42 30.78 -6.23
CA GLN A 361 20.47 30.76 -4.77
C GLN A 361 21.00 29.43 -4.23
N LEU A 362 20.61 28.30 -4.84
CA LEU A 362 21.12 26.99 -4.44
C LEU A 362 22.63 26.87 -4.72
N ALA A 363 23.11 27.37 -5.87
CA ALA A 363 24.55 27.43 -6.18
C ALA A 363 25.32 28.32 -5.21
N ASN A 364 24.77 29.49 -4.84
CA ASN A 364 25.34 30.38 -3.85
C ASN A 364 25.41 29.78 -2.44
N TYR A 365 24.35 29.05 -2.04
CA TYR A 365 24.34 28.32 -0.76
C TYR A 365 25.37 27.17 -0.76
N SER A 366 25.48 26.44 -1.86
CA SER A 366 26.50 25.39 -2.01
C SER A 366 27.89 25.95 -1.92
N ASP A 367 28.18 27.10 -2.56
CA ASP A 367 29.45 27.82 -2.45
C ASP A 367 29.74 28.25 -1.00
N PHE A 368 28.76 28.82 -0.30
CA PHE A 368 28.89 29.17 1.11
C PHE A 368 29.26 27.96 1.98
N CYS A 369 28.58 26.80 1.77
CA CYS A 369 28.89 25.57 2.48
C CYS A 369 30.34 25.13 2.29
N MET A 370 30.85 25.19 1.03
CA MET A 370 32.23 24.81 0.69
C MET A 370 33.29 25.78 1.24
N ARG A 371 32.95 27.09 1.40
CA ARG A 371 33.87 28.10 1.93
C ARG A 371 33.88 28.18 3.45
N ALA A 372 32.74 28.10 4.09
CA ALA A 372 32.57 28.39 5.50
C ALA A 372 31.60 27.46 6.24
N GLY A 373 30.52 27.00 5.58
CA GLY A 373 29.44 26.26 6.22
C GLY A 373 29.84 24.90 6.75
N PHE A 374 30.93 24.32 6.25
CA PHE A 374 31.44 23.02 6.70
C PHE A 374 32.55 23.14 7.78
N LYS A 375 32.90 24.35 8.20
CA LYS A 375 33.92 24.53 9.23
C LYS A 375 33.50 23.88 10.55
N GLY A 376 34.29 22.90 11.02
CA GLY A 376 34.05 22.18 12.28
C GLY A 376 33.00 21.10 12.21
N LYS A 377 32.45 20.75 11.03
CA LYS A 377 31.52 19.65 10.83
C LYS A 377 32.23 18.32 10.57
N SER A 378 31.64 17.24 11.03
CA SER A 378 32.08 15.89 10.70
C SER A 378 31.81 15.55 9.23
N GLU A 379 32.51 14.52 8.70
CA GLU A 379 32.25 14.04 7.32
C GLU A 379 30.82 13.59 7.11
N GLU A 380 30.19 12.98 8.12
CA GLU A 380 28.79 12.55 8.08
C GLU A 380 27.81 13.74 7.99
N GLU A 381 28.08 14.80 8.77
CA GLU A 381 27.28 16.04 8.72
C GLU A 381 27.42 16.75 7.37
N ILE A 382 28.62 16.73 6.79
CA ILE A 382 28.89 17.27 5.45
C ILE A 382 28.10 16.45 4.42
N ASP A 383 28.19 15.11 4.45
CA ASP A 383 27.48 14.24 3.51
C ASP A 383 25.96 14.44 3.61
N LYS A 384 25.41 14.52 4.83
CA LYS A 384 23.99 14.81 5.07
C LYS A 384 23.59 16.15 4.47
N THR A 385 24.38 17.21 4.68
CA THR A 385 24.09 18.54 4.13
C THR A 385 24.13 18.51 2.59
N LEU A 386 25.07 17.78 2.00
CA LEU A 386 25.17 17.62 0.56
C LEU A 386 24.01 16.83 -0.01
N ASN A 387 23.54 15.79 0.67
CA ASN A 387 22.31 15.07 0.28
C ASN A 387 21.08 15.98 0.31
N ASP A 388 20.96 16.83 1.33
CA ASP A 388 19.88 17.81 1.42
C ASP A 388 19.88 18.80 0.24
N ILE A 389 21.07 19.29 -0.15
CA ILE A 389 21.22 20.15 -1.33
C ILE A 389 20.82 19.41 -2.60
N ILE A 390 21.23 18.16 -2.76
CA ILE A 390 20.89 17.33 -3.91
C ILE A 390 19.38 17.05 -3.98
N SER A 391 18.72 16.87 -2.85
CA SER A 391 17.26 16.66 -2.83
C SER A 391 16.50 17.86 -3.42
N LEU A 392 16.94 19.09 -3.13
CA LEU A 392 16.38 20.28 -3.77
C LEU A 392 16.84 20.43 -5.23
N PHE A 393 18.08 20.07 -5.54
CA PHE A 393 18.61 20.10 -6.90
C PHE A 393 17.83 19.21 -7.87
N LYS A 394 17.31 18.07 -7.42
CA LYS A 394 16.43 17.21 -8.22
C LYS A 394 15.20 17.94 -8.75
N ASN A 395 14.65 18.86 -7.96
CA ASN A 395 13.43 19.62 -8.27
C ASN A 395 13.69 20.89 -9.12
N ILE A 396 14.97 21.22 -9.47
CA ILE A 396 15.29 22.36 -10.31
C ILE A 396 15.05 22.02 -11.79
N ASN A 397 14.28 22.86 -12.49
CA ASN A 397 14.05 22.71 -13.92
C ASN A 397 15.26 23.19 -14.74
N SER A 398 15.84 24.35 -14.38
CA SER A 398 16.97 24.96 -15.10
C SER A 398 18.33 24.53 -14.52
N LYS A 399 18.67 23.25 -14.66
CA LYS A 399 19.93 22.69 -14.15
C LYS A 399 21.17 23.35 -14.74
N LEU A 400 21.06 23.85 -15.98
CA LEU A 400 22.13 24.59 -16.62
C LEU A 400 22.47 25.90 -15.90
N VAL A 401 21.45 26.61 -15.40
CA VAL A 401 21.68 27.87 -14.65
C VAL A 401 22.44 27.59 -13.35
N PHE A 402 22.07 26.52 -12.65
CA PHE A 402 22.82 26.06 -11.47
C PHE A 402 24.27 25.71 -11.84
N GLN A 403 24.47 24.93 -12.90
CA GLN A 403 25.78 24.48 -13.35
C GLN A 403 26.72 25.67 -13.61
N LEU A 404 26.28 26.61 -14.46
CA LEU A 404 27.11 27.79 -14.83
C LEU A 404 27.46 28.63 -13.62
N GLU A 405 26.49 28.89 -12.73
CA GLU A 405 26.76 29.67 -11.50
C GLU A 405 27.68 28.93 -10.55
N TYR A 406 27.48 27.62 -10.37
CA TYR A 406 28.31 26.81 -9.47
C TYR A 406 29.73 26.63 -10.00
N GLU A 407 29.93 26.36 -11.30
CA GLU A 407 31.25 26.28 -11.94
C GLU A 407 32.03 27.57 -11.76
N LYS A 408 31.40 28.73 -11.98
CA LYS A 408 32.01 30.03 -11.73
C LYS A 408 32.43 30.20 -10.29
N LYS A 409 31.57 29.92 -9.33
CA LYS A 409 31.86 30.02 -7.90
C LYS A 409 32.96 29.04 -7.46
N MET A 410 32.93 27.83 -8.00
CA MET A 410 33.94 26.81 -7.75
C MET A 410 35.32 27.24 -8.25
N SER A 411 35.40 27.75 -9.48
CA SER A 411 36.60 28.27 -10.07
C SER A 411 37.22 29.37 -9.18
N GLU A 412 36.43 30.40 -8.81
CA GLU A 412 36.88 31.47 -7.91
C GLU A 412 37.36 30.96 -6.55
N ARG A 413 36.66 29.98 -5.97
CA ARG A 413 36.97 29.40 -4.66
C ARG A 413 38.28 28.61 -4.69
N LEU A 414 38.46 27.81 -5.71
CA LEU A 414 39.62 26.94 -5.85
C LEU A 414 40.90 27.75 -6.15
N ILE A 415 40.81 28.76 -7.04
CA ILE A 415 41.96 29.66 -7.34
C ILE A 415 42.41 30.40 -6.07
N LYS A 416 41.46 30.90 -5.28
CA LYS A 416 41.76 31.64 -4.05
C LYS A 416 42.18 30.75 -2.87
N GLY A 417 42.17 29.42 -3.04
CA GLY A 417 42.42 28.47 -1.96
C GLY A 417 41.43 28.58 -0.81
N ALA A 418 40.17 29.00 -1.12
CA ALA A 418 39.13 29.27 -0.14
C ALA A 418 38.21 28.07 0.10
N SER A 419 38.44 26.93 -0.55
CA SER A 419 37.72 25.69 -0.27
C SER A 419 38.20 25.03 1.01
N LEU A 420 37.29 24.67 1.91
CA LEU A 420 37.62 24.02 3.19
C LEU A 420 38.09 22.57 3.00
N SER A 421 37.59 21.86 2.02
CA SER A 421 37.90 20.44 1.80
C SER A 421 37.73 20.04 0.34
N LEU A 422 38.82 19.62 -0.30
CA LEU A 422 38.77 19.02 -1.63
C LEU A 422 37.98 17.71 -1.66
N ASN A 423 37.91 16.98 -0.55
CA ASN A 423 37.11 15.76 -0.44
C ASN A 423 35.63 16.09 -0.51
N ALA A 424 35.17 17.14 0.19
CA ALA A 424 33.77 17.59 0.08
C ALA A 424 33.38 18.03 -1.35
N GLU A 425 34.31 18.71 -2.07
CA GLU A 425 34.13 19.06 -3.48
C GLU A 425 33.93 17.81 -4.35
N LYS A 426 34.76 16.78 -4.19
CA LYS A 426 34.67 15.53 -4.93
C LYS A 426 33.39 14.78 -4.64
N ILE A 427 32.99 14.71 -3.36
CA ILE A 427 31.72 14.06 -2.96
C ILE A 427 30.54 14.79 -3.64
N PHE A 428 30.50 16.11 -3.61
CA PHE A 428 29.43 16.86 -4.22
C PHE A 428 29.37 16.69 -5.74
N ILE A 429 30.51 16.74 -6.43
CA ILE A 429 30.62 16.49 -7.86
C ILE A 429 30.15 15.06 -8.19
N SER A 430 30.51 14.06 -7.38
CA SER A 430 30.05 12.69 -7.55
C SER A 430 28.54 12.59 -7.45
N LYS A 431 27.90 13.26 -6.48
CA LYS A 431 26.45 13.31 -6.33
C LYS A 431 25.75 14.00 -7.52
N LEU A 432 26.30 15.13 -7.99
CA LEU A 432 25.80 15.81 -9.19
C LEU A 432 25.93 14.94 -10.46
N LYS A 433 27.03 14.16 -10.55
CA LYS A 433 27.26 13.20 -11.64
C LYS A 433 26.20 12.08 -11.63
N GLN A 434 25.84 11.57 -10.48
CA GLN A 434 24.80 10.54 -10.34
C GLN A 434 23.45 11.04 -10.86
N GLU A 435 23.12 12.32 -10.63
CA GLU A 435 21.84 12.90 -11.03
C GLU A 435 21.79 13.32 -12.51
N ASN A 436 22.88 13.84 -13.09
CA ASN A 436 22.86 14.44 -14.43
C ASN A 436 23.91 13.88 -15.39
N GLY A 437 24.66 12.88 -15.00
CA GLY A 437 25.65 12.23 -15.85
C GLY A 437 27.02 12.92 -15.89
N VAL A 438 27.95 12.27 -16.60
CA VAL A 438 29.37 12.64 -16.65
C VAL A 438 29.60 13.98 -17.34
N THR A 439 28.87 14.25 -18.41
CA THR A 439 29.01 15.47 -19.21
C THR A 439 28.70 16.73 -18.40
N TYR A 440 27.71 16.65 -17.50
CA TYR A 440 27.31 17.76 -16.64
C TYR A 440 28.42 18.24 -15.70
N VAL A 441 29.27 17.35 -15.21
CA VAL A 441 30.33 17.65 -14.25
C VAL A 441 31.73 17.66 -14.86
N SER A 442 31.84 17.61 -16.20
CA SER A 442 33.14 17.47 -16.87
C SER A 442 34.14 18.57 -16.50
N LYS A 443 33.73 19.84 -16.55
CA LYS A 443 34.55 20.98 -16.19
C LYS A 443 34.94 21.00 -14.70
N MET A 444 34.00 20.64 -13.82
CA MET A 444 34.25 20.54 -12.39
C MET A 444 35.32 19.49 -12.06
N ASN A 445 35.23 18.31 -12.72
CA ASN A 445 36.24 17.26 -12.57
C ASN A 445 37.60 17.68 -13.12
N GLU A 446 37.64 18.41 -14.26
CA GLU A 446 38.87 18.94 -14.82
C GLU A 446 39.54 19.94 -13.86
N MET A 447 38.74 20.83 -13.25
CA MET A 447 39.28 21.77 -12.21
C MET A 447 39.92 21.02 -11.03
N ILE A 448 39.29 19.94 -10.53
CA ILE A 448 39.87 19.14 -9.45
C ILE A 448 41.15 18.43 -9.91
N SER A 449 41.12 17.85 -11.12
CA SER A 449 42.28 17.15 -11.70
C SER A 449 43.48 18.10 -11.86
N ASP A 450 43.24 19.34 -12.32
CA ASP A 450 44.29 20.34 -12.43
C ASP A 450 44.96 20.65 -11.09
N LEU A 451 44.17 20.83 -10.03
CA LEU A 451 44.70 21.07 -8.70
C LEU A 451 45.51 19.89 -8.14
N GLU A 452 45.12 18.67 -8.42
CA GLU A 452 45.83 17.46 -8.00
C GLU A 452 47.16 17.31 -8.75
N LYS A 453 47.15 17.56 -10.07
CA LYS A 453 48.37 17.55 -10.87
C LYS A 453 49.34 18.66 -10.45
N ASN A 454 48.81 19.87 -10.20
CA ASN A 454 49.60 21.01 -9.74
C ASN A 454 50.42 20.69 -8.50
N LYS A 455 49.85 19.99 -7.52
CA LYS A 455 50.55 19.62 -6.31
C LYS A 455 51.83 18.81 -6.62
N GLY A 456 51.71 17.80 -7.48
CA GLY A 456 52.85 16.97 -7.89
C GLY A 456 53.90 17.74 -8.70
N GLU A 457 53.47 18.63 -9.59
CA GLU A 457 54.38 19.44 -10.42
C GLU A 457 55.13 20.49 -9.58
N ILE A 458 54.43 21.15 -8.64
CA ILE A 458 55.06 22.11 -7.73
C ILE A 458 56.06 21.44 -6.81
N ASP A 459 55.71 20.25 -6.26
CA ASP A 459 56.63 19.50 -5.41
C ASP A 459 57.86 19.02 -6.21
N GLY A 460 57.66 18.57 -7.48
CA GLY A 460 58.76 18.25 -8.39
C GLY A 460 59.64 19.44 -8.72
N TYR A 461 59.06 20.61 -9.01
CA TYR A 461 59.80 21.85 -9.23
C TYR A 461 60.60 22.24 -8.01
N LYS A 462 60.03 22.19 -6.81
CA LYS A 462 60.73 22.47 -5.55
C LYS A 462 61.88 21.50 -5.29
N ALA A 463 61.69 20.22 -5.60
CA ALA A 463 62.74 19.20 -5.42
C ALA A 463 63.93 19.41 -6.37
N THR A 464 63.71 19.91 -7.58
CA THR A 464 64.78 20.22 -8.54
C THR A 464 65.56 21.51 -8.19
N ARG A 465 65.04 22.34 -7.30
CA ARG A 465 65.58 23.63 -6.90
C ARG A 465 65.99 23.61 -5.43
N SER A 466 67.14 23.04 -5.12
CA SER A 466 67.67 22.89 -3.75
C SER A 466 67.85 24.22 -2.98
N ARG A 467 67.87 25.39 -3.66
CA ARG A 467 67.95 26.74 -3.10
C ARG A 467 66.65 27.56 -3.19
N GLY A 468 65.48 26.93 -3.54
CA GLY A 468 64.23 27.63 -3.77
C GLY A 468 64.17 28.28 -5.16
N ALA A 469 63.04 29.03 -5.44
CA ALA A 469 62.93 29.79 -6.67
C ALA A 469 64.02 30.82 -6.83
N PRO A 470 64.32 31.29 -8.06
CA PRO A 470 65.31 32.37 -8.27
C PRO A 470 65.08 33.54 -7.33
N ASN A 471 66.16 34.12 -6.83
CA ASN A 471 66.19 35.26 -5.89
C ASN A 471 65.58 34.96 -4.49
N GLY A 472 65.47 33.70 -4.05
CA GLY A 472 64.95 33.31 -2.73
C GLY A 472 63.49 33.62 -2.46
N ILE A 473 62.73 33.88 -3.49
CA ILE A 473 61.30 34.23 -3.42
C ILE A 473 60.48 32.97 -3.17
N LYS A 474 59.45 33.01 -2.27
CA LYS A 474 58.43 32.00 -2.12
C LYS A 474 57.46 32.07 -3.33
N PHE A 475 57.71 31.27 -4.37
CA PHE A 475 56.96 31.28 -5.59
C PHE A 475 55.97 30.13 -5.58
N ASN A 476 54.69 30.46 -5.74
CA ASN A 476 53.60 29.48 -5.94
C ASN A 476 52.93 29.75 -7.28
N VAL A 477 52.74 28.69 -8.04
CA VAL A 477 52.14 28.76 -9.39
C VAL A 477 51.05 27.68 -9.49
N GLN A 478 50.01 27.95 -10.24
CA GLN A 478 49.01 26.98 -10.58
C GLN A 478 48.89 26.91 -12.10
N ILE A 479 48.94 25.70 -12.63
CA ILE A 479 48.69 25.41 -14.05
C ILE A 479 47.23 25.00 -14.15
N ILE A 480 46.47 25.68 -15.00
CA ILE A 480 45.07 25.48 -15.18
C ILE A 480 44.72 25.32 -16.65
N SER A 481 43.78 24.42 -16.98
CA SER A 481 43.28 24.21 -18.32
C SER A 481 42.34 25.34 -18.75
N GLN A 482 42.60 25.95 -19.89
CA GLN A 482 41.80 27.08 -20.39
C GLN A 482 40.32 26.68 -20.66
N SER A 483 40.04 25.41 -20.92
CA SER A 483 38.72 24.87 -21.22
C SER A 483 37.79 24.79 -20.02
N ALA A 484 38.34 24.50 -18.85
CA ALA A 484 37.57 24.26 -17.63
C ALA A 484 37.36 25.51 -16.76
N TRP A 485 38.35 26.41 -16.74
CA TRP A 485 38.34 27.57 -15.87
C TRP A 485 37.78 28.80 -16.59
N ASP A 486 36.73 29.40 -16.02
CA ASP A 486 36.09 30.61 -16.58
C ASP A 486 36.91 31.85 -16.26
N ILE A 487 38.08 31.96 -16.93
CA ILE A 487 38.93 33.12 -16.86
C ILE A 487 38.66 33.98 -18.07
N SER A 488 37.79 34.98 -17.91
CA SER A 488 37.47 35.90 -18.98
C SER A 488 38.70 36.73 -19.38
N LYS A 489 39.11 36.58 -20.64
CA LYS A 489 40.21 37.39 -21.21
C LYS A 489 39.94 38.90 -21.18
N SER A 490 38.68 39.30 -21.02
CA SER A 490 38.24 40.69 -20.98
C SER A 490 38.68 41.49 -19.74
N ASN A 491 39.04 40.81 -18.66
CA ASN A 491 39.47 41.44 -17.40
C ASN A 491 40.98 41.29 -17.13
N MET A 492 41.75 40.86 -18.12
CA MET A 492 43.21 40.95 -18.02
C MET A 492 43.60 42.41 -18.27
N GLU A 493 43.52 43.23 -17.23
CA GLU A 493 44.33 44.43 -17.21
C GLU A 493 45.78 44.00 -17.43
N LYS A 494 46.50 44.67 -18.33
CA LYS A 494 47.93 44.44 -18.50
C LYS A 494 48.65 44.83 -17.22
N ILE A 495 48.77 43.87 -16.29
CA ILE A 495 49.52 44.03 -15.08
C ILE A 495 50.98 43.97 -15.49
N GLU A 496 51.74 45.05 -15.27
CA GLU A 496 53.20 45.05 -15.40
C GLU A 496 53.77 44.20 -14.30
N ILE A 497 54.23 42.98 -14.66
CA ILE A 497 54.83 42.04 -13.72
C ILE A 497 56.23 42.54 -13.38
N PRO A 498 56.59 42.72 -12.10
CA PRO A 498 57.95 43.12 -11.69
C PRO A 498 58.99 42.17 -12.25
N LYS A 499 60.14 42.71 -12.72
CA LYS A 499 61.24 41.95 -13.38
C LYS A 499 61.67 40.71 -12.57
N PHE A 500 61.75 40.82 -11.23
CA PHE A 500 62.12 39.68 -10.39
C PHE A 500 61.10 38.51 -10.39
N LEU A 501 59.80 38.77 -10.61
CA LEU A 501 58.81 37.75 -10.77
C LEU A 501 58.83 37.13 -12.16
N ASN A 502 59.18 37.92 -13.20
CA ASN A 502 59.31 37.36 -14.56
C ASN A 502 60.41 36.29 -14.60
N VAL A 503 61.52 36.48 -13.91
CA VAL A 503 62.55 35.45 -13.80
C VAL A 503 62.03 34.15 -13.17
N CYS A 504 61.17 34.23 -12.17
CA CYS A 504 60.57 33.05 -11.55
C CYS A 504 59.60 32.38 -12.49
N ILE A 505 58.82 33.16 -13.24
CA ILE A 505 57.85 32.63 -14.23
C ILE A 505 58.57 31.91 -15.35
N GLU A 506 59.60 32.51 -15.94
CA GLU A 506 60.41 31.92 -17.00
C GLU A 506 61.13 30.64 -16.55
N ASP A 507 61.68 30.63 -15.34
CA ASP A 507 62.31 29.45 -14.77
C ASP A 507 61.29 28.29 -14.57
N PHE A 508 60.10 28.61 -14.09
CA PHE A 508 59.03 27.60 -13.97
C PHE A 508 58.54 27.12 -15.34
N GLN A 509 58.35 28.01 -16.31
CA GLN A 509 57.94 27.67 -17.68
C GLN A 509 58.96 26.72 -18.32
N ASN A 510 60.27 26.98 -18.18
CA ASN A 510 61.32 26.08 -18.68
C ASN A 510 61.25 24.70 -18.01
N TYR A 511 61.05 24.63 -16.68
CA TYR A 511 60.89 23.38 -15.97
C TYR A 511 59.65 22.63 -16.47
N HIS A 512 58.52 23.31 -16.61
CA HIS A 512 57.26 22.69 -17.07
C HIS A 512 57.39 22.15 -18.50
N CYS A 513 57.99 22.91 -19.42
CA CYS A 513 58.24 22.47 -20.79
C CYS A 513 59.12 21.21 -20.84
N MET A 514 60.19 21.15 -20.03
CA MET A 514 61.06 19.98 -19.92
C MET A 514 60.30 18.76 -19.34
N ALA A 515 59.54 18.96 -18.26
CA ALA A 515 58.76 17.90 -17.64
C ALA A 515 57.69 17.33 -18.57
N VAL A 516 57.03 18.16 -19.37
CA VAL A 516 56.05 17.72 -20.39
C VAL A 516 56.74 16.99 -21.53
N ALA A 517 57.87 17.46 -22.01
CA ALA A 517 58.65 16.78 -23.07
C ALA A 517 59.14 15.40 -22.64
N THR A 518 59.59 15.24 -21.37
CA THR A 518 60.01 13.95 -20.82
C THR A 518 58.80 12.97 -20.72
N LYS A 519 57.65 13.42 -20.25
CA LYS A 519 56.43 12.61 -20.18
C LYS A 519 55.86 12.21 -21.56
N CYS A 520 56.14 13.00 -22.61
CA CYS A 520 55.77 12.66 -23.99
C CYS A 520 56.74 11.64 -24.62
N GLN A 521 57.97 11.51 -24.14
CA GLN A 521 58.95 10.53 -24.62
C GLN A 521 58.79 9.16 -23.95
N GLU A 522 58.16 9.10 -22.77
CA GLU A 522 57.85 7.88 -22.04
C GLU A 522 56.53 7.21 -22.44
N ARG A 523 55.72 7.79 -23.35
CA ARG A 523 54.52 7.23 -23.95
C ARG A 523 54.77 6.78 -25.38
#